data_b248ee03c299b792a0fb29e567ec994c
#
_entry.id   b248ee03c299b792a0fb29e567ec994c
#
_cell.length_a   1.000
_cell.length_b   1.000
_cell.length_c   1.000
_cell.angle_alpha   90.00
_cell.angle_beta   90.00
_cell.angle_gamma   90.00
#
_symmetry.space_group_name_H-M   'P 1'
#
loop_
_entity.id
_entity.type
_entity.pdbx_description
1 polymer ?
#
loop_
_entity_poly.entity_id
_entity_poly.type
_entity_poly.pdbx_seq_one_letter_code
_entity_poly.pdbx_strand_id
1 'polypeptide(L)'
;MLSYGATLEVDDHFLALATELVIRWRDDAGLHPDIKIGKINSKDLIKVVVYIVSLHLKHIRFASLAAERYPEIMIPQSLPLWERLEILIQSIAEFSGMNQKLVSDAFDILMLRPSDSEFLKMHTSKFMPLILDMGNAWVLRPVSSVNINPFFSILSLLEYRNTNVRHTISSPREDWLRNDLYALFWGTRYQRVKKNIRLREGNSVLTDIDAAIYDNLTGELALFQIKWQDYFFNDVKKLRSKASNLSKDLDEWSERVTQWVEANGLSKLTRTLGIKDIPEKTTSLYLFGISRNAARMQGYGFRTHAEHLAISNWPQFIRHRCNIGPAPCVFQTLFGVLRNEQDHQLALKPMSIEIVVSSKIMRYEDLWNSIES
;
A
#
# COMPACT_ATOMS: atom_id res chain seq x y z
N MET A 1 1.77 35.39 14.17
CA MET A 1 0.92 34.39 13.48
C MET A 1 0.40 35.06 12.20
N LEU A 2 0.57 34.44 11.04
CA LEU A 2 -0.01 34.93 9.79
C LEU A 2 -1.53 34.79 9.86
N SER A 3 -2.25 35.89 9.58
CA SER A 3 -3.71 35.88 9.40
C SER A 3 -4.00 36.28 7.96
N TYR A 4 -4.87 35.53 7.32
CA TYR A 4 -5.30 35.79 5.95
C TYR A 4 -6.77 35.39 5.78
N GLY A 5 -7.48 36.13 4.94
CA GLY A 5 -8.79 35.76 4.46
C GLY A 5 -8.68 35.00 3.13
N ALA A 6 -9.59 34.11 2.86
CA ALA A 6 -9.71 33.43 1.57
C ALA A 6 -11.16 33.50 1.10
N THR A 7 -11.36 33.53 -0.23
CA THR A 7 -12.68 33.38 -0.83
C THR A 7 -13.05 31.91 -0.95
N LEU A 8 -14.32 31.61 -1.18
CA LEU A 8 -14.79 30.23 -1.37
C LEU A 8 -14.06 29.54 -2.52
N GLU A 9 -13.78 30.25 -3.61
CA GLU A 9 -13.06 29.69 -4.77
C GLU A 9 -11.64 29.24 -4.40
N VAL A 10 -10.97 29.97 -3.51
CA VAL A 10 -9.64 29.60 -3.00
C VAL A 10 -9.73 28.37 -2.10
N ASP A 11 -10.74 28.32 -1.23
CA ASP A 11 -10.97 27.17 -0.36
C ASP A 11 -11.29 25.91 -1.17
N ASP A 12 -12.16 26.02 -2.18
CA ASP A 12 -12.51 24.93 -3.09
C ASP A 12 -11.29 24.44 -3.89
N HIS A 13 -10.43 25.35 -4.35
CA HIS A 13 -9.19 25.00 -5.05
C HIS A 13 -8.28 24.12 -4.17
N PHE A 14 -8.01 24.53 -2.93
CA PHE A 14 -7.17 23.73 -2.03
C PHE A 14 -7.84 22.45 -1.56
N LEU A 15 -9.16 22.43 -1.45
CA LEU A 15 -9.93 21.23 -1.15
C LEU A 15 -9.82 20.20 -2.28
N ALA A 16 -9.88 20.63 -3.53
CA ALA A 16 -9.70 19.77 -4.71
C ALA A 16 -8.28 19.17 -4.74
N LEU A 17 -7.23 19.99 -4.56
CA LEU A 17 -5.86 19.53 -4.49
C LEU A 17 -5.63 18.51 -3.35
N ALA A 18 -6.17 18.80 -2.17
CA ALA A 18 -6.08 17.91 -1.02
C ALA A 18 -6.81 16.58 -1.28
N THR A 19 -7.98 16.63 -1.93
CA THR A 19 -8.76 15.44 -2.27
C THR A 19 -7.98 14.50 -3.17
N GLU A 20 -7.37 15.00 -4.24
CA GLU A 20 -6.55 14.21 -5.16
C GLU A 20 -5.36 13.58 -4.43
N LEU A 21 -4.64 14.36 -3.63
CA LEU A 21 -3.47 13.92 -2.89
C LEU A 21 -3.83 12.84 -1.85
N VAL A 22 -4.87 13.07 -1.06
CA VAL A 22 -5.30 12.15 0.01
C VAL A 22 -5.89 10.86 -0.54
N ILE A 23 -6.60 10.88 -1.67
CA ILE A 23 -7.08 9.66 -2.33
C ILE A 23 -5.89 8.78 -2.74
N ARG A 24 -4.86 9.36 -3.36
CA ARG A 24 -3.64 8.64 -3.72
C ARG A 24 -2.94 8.06 -2.48
N TRP A 25 -2.80 8.83 -1.43
CA TRP A 25 -2.22 8.36 -0.16
C TRP A 25 -3.01 7.24 0.49
N ARG A 26 -4.34 7.33 0.44
CA ARG A 26 -5.24 6.26 0.90
C ARG A 26 -4.98 4.96 0.14
N ASP A 27 -4.89 5.05 -1.19
CA ASP A 27 -4.67 3.89 -2.05
C ASP A 27 -3.31 3.24 -1.79
N ASP A 28 -2.26 4.04 -1.62
CA ASP A 28 -0.92 3.57 -1.25
C ASP A 28 -0.90 2.88 0.12
N ALA A 29 -1.62 3.41 1.09
CA ALA A 29 -1.72 2.86 2.43
C ALA A 29 -2.69 1.67 2.54
N GLY A 30 -3.50 1.41 1.51
CA GLY A 30 -4.51 0.35 1.51
C GLY A 30 -5.64 0.58 2.50
N LEU A 31 -6.02 1.82 2.69
CA LEU A 31 -7.12 2.16 3.58
C LEU A 31 -8.44 2.20 2.80
N HIS A 32 -9.07 1.02 2.66
CA HIS A 32 -10.36 0.91 1.97
C HIS A 32 -11.44 1.75 2.68
N PRO A 33 -12.31 2.46 1.93
CA PRO A 33 -13.36 3.32 2.51
C PRO A 33 -14.29 2.64 3.51
N ASP A 34 -14.53 1.34 3.37
CA ASP A 34 -15.47 0.58 4.20
C ASP A 34 -14.81 -0.04 5.45
N ILE A 35 -13.49 0.13 5.64
CA ILE A 35 -12.81 -0.35 6.85
C ILE A 35 -13.29 0.48 8.05
N LYS A 36 -13.68 -0.21 9.11
CA LYS A 36 -14.01 0.42 10.39
C LYS A 36 -12.77 0.48 11.28
N ILE A 37 -12.38 1.68 11.68
CA ILE A 37 -11.25 1.94 12.57
C ILE A 37 -11.81 2.48 13.89
N GLY A 38 -11.82 1.63 14.93
CA GLY A 38 -12.46 2.01 16.18
C GLY A 38 -13.95 2.33 15.99
N LYS A 39 -14.33 3.57 16.27
CA LYS A 39 -15.73 4.04 16.17
C LYS A 39 -16.07 4.68 14.82
N ILE A 40 -15.10 4.93 13.96
CA ILE A 40 -15.25 5.67 12.70
C ILE A 40 -15.01 4.79 11.48
N ASN A 41 -15.71 5.04 10.40
CA ASN A 41 -15.38 4.44 9.10
C ASN A 41 -14.21 5.17 8.48
N SER A 42 -13.33 4.46 7.77
CA SER A 42 -12.19 5.07 7.10
C SER A 42 -12.60 6.15 6.09
N LYS A 43 -13.77 6.04 5.46
CA LYS A 43 -14.34 7.07 4.58
C LYS A 43 -14.45 8.42 5.30
N ASP A 44 -14.96 8.42 6.53
CA ASP A 44 -15.13 9.63 7.32
C ASP A 44 -13.79 10.16 7.83
N LEU A 45 -12.89 9.26 8.25
CA LEU A 45 -11.51 9.61 8.61
C LEU A 45 -10.77 10.28 7.44
N ILE A 46 -10.87 9.69 6.24
CA ILE A 46 -10.27 10.22 5.01
C ILE A 46 -10.82 11.63 4.74
N LYS A 47 -12.13 11.84 4.88
CA LYS A 47 -12.75 13.16 4.69
C LYS A 47 -12.17 14.20 5.64
N VAL A 48 -12.00 13.89 6.94
CA VAL A 48 -11.36 14.78 7.91
C VAL A 48 -9.90 15.06 7.52
N VAL A 49 -9.13 14.05 7.07
CA VAL A 49 -7.75 14.23 6.59
C VAL A 49 -7.70 15.16 5.39
N VAL A 50 -8.64 15.05 4.43
CA VAL A 50 -8.74 15.97 3.28
C VAL A 50 -8.86 17.41 3.74
N TYR A 51 -9.74 17.71 4.70
CA TYR A 51 -9.88 19.07 5.22
C TYR A 51 -8.62 19.58 5.93
N ILE A 52 -7.98 18.78 6.76
CA ILE A 52 -6.73 19.15 7.43
C ILE A 52 -5.64 19.44 6.40
N VAL A 53 -5.48 18.59 5.39
CA VAL A 53 -4.48 18.73 4.33
C VAL A 53 -4.78 19.97 3.48
N SER A 54 -6.04 20.27 3.16
CA SER A 54 -6.41 21.48 2.42
C SER A 54 -6.00 22.76 3.15
N LEU A 55 -6.23 22.79 4.47
CA LEU A 55 -5.79 23.91 5.33
C LEU A 55 -4.26 24.05 5.37
N HIS A 56 -3.52 22.94 5.39
CA HIS A 56 -2.04 22.96 5.35
C HIS A 56 -1.53 23.47 4.00
N LEU A 57 -2.04 22.96 2.87
CA LEU A 57 -1.64 23.39 1.53
C LEU A 57 -1.92 24.88 1.33
N LYS A 58 -3.11 25.33 1.74
CA LYS A 58 -3.49 26.74 1.70
C LYS A 58 -2.52 27.59 2.53
N HIS A 59 -2.22 27.19 3.76
CA HIS A 59 -1.32 27.94 4.63
C HIS A 59 0.11 28.02 4.07
N ILE A 60 0.66 26.94 3.55
CA ILE A 60 1.97 26.94 2.88
C ILE A 60 2.00 27.97 1.75
N ARG A 61 0.97 27.97 0.90
CA ARG A 61 0.92 28.92 -0.23
C ARG A 61 0.83 30.38 0.24
N PHE A 62 -0.01 30.65 1.22
CA PHE A 62 -0.12 32.02 1.76
C PHE A 62 1.15 32.46 2.49
N ALA A 63 1.82 31.58 3.23
CA ALA A 63 3.10 31.88 3.88
C ALA A 63 4.18 32.20 2.84
N SER A 64 4.23 31.45 1.73
CA SER A 64 5.17 31.71 0.64
C SER A 64 4.91 33.06 -0.03
N LEU A 65 3.64 33.37 -0.35
CA LEU A 65 3.26 34.66 -0.94
C LEU A 65 3.55 35.84 0.01
N ALA A 66 3.32 35.64 1.32
CA ALA A 66 3.64 36.66 2.31
C ALA A 66 5.14 36.93 2.37
N ALA A 67 5.98 35.90 2.35
CA ALA A 67 7.44 36.04 2.35
C ALA A 67 7.98 36.66 1.04
N GLU A 68 7.35 36.38 -0.11
CA GLU A 68 7.67 37.02 -1.37
C GLU A 68 7.41 38.56 -1.31
N ARG A 69 6.32 38.95 -0.63
CA ARG A 69 5.91 40.34 -0.51
C ARG A 69 6.62 41.11 0.64
N TYR A 70 6.94 40.38 1.70
CA TYR A 70 7.54 40.88 2.92
C TYR A 70 8.76 40.03 3.29
N PRO A 71 9.96 40.39 2.80
CA PRO A 71 11.18 39.61 2.99
C PRO A 71 11.59 39.35 4.43
N GLU A 72 11.11 40.16 5.38
CA GLU A 72 11.32 40.00 6.81
C GLU A 72 10.54 38.80 7.41
N ILE A 73 9.57 38.25 6.70
CA ILE A 73 8.83 37.08 7.14
C ILE A 73 9.66 35.81 6.94
N MET A 74 10.03 35.19 8.04
CA MET A 74 10.74 33.91 8.01
C MET A 74 9.75 32.75 7.83
N ILE A 75 9.75 32.12 6.65
CA ILE A 75 8.84 31.02 6.32
C ILE A 75 8.85 29.90 7.38
N PRO A 76 10.01 29.38 7.87
CA PRO A 76 10.00 28.30 8.86
C PRO A 76 9.26 28.65 10.16
N GLN A 77 9.30 29.93 10.56
CA GLN A 77 8.61 30.39 11.78
C GLN A 77 7.12 30.63 11.56
N SER A 78 6.71 30.79 10.29
CA SER A 78 5.32 31.06 9.90
C SER A 78 4.52 29.80 9.63
N LEU A 79 5.17 28.64 9.38
CA LEU A 79 4.53 27.39 9.03
C LEU A 79 3.84 26.64 10.18
N PRO A 80 4.31 26.68 11.46
CA PRO A 80 3.60 26.02 12.53
C PRO A 80 2.24 26.68 12.81
N LEU A 81 1.17 25.89 12.82
CA LEU A 81 -0.18 26.32 13.12
C LEU A 81 -0.59 25.87 14.52
N TRP A 82 -0.87 26.83 15.37
CA TRP A 82 -1.32 26.60 16.75
C TRP A 82 -2.77 27.08 16.88
N GLU A 83 -3.61 26.20 17.45
CA GLU A 83 -5.00 26.58 17.70
C GLU A 83 -5.62 25.74 18.82
N ARG A 84 -6.80 26.14 19.23
CA ARG A 84 -7.61 25.38 20.20
C ARG A 84 -8.22 24.19 19.48
N LEU A 85 -8.10 23.00 20.05
CA LEU A 85 -8.66 21.77 19.51
C LEU A 85 -10.17 21.90 19.21
N GLU A 86 -10.90 22.50 20.12
CA GLU A 86 -12.34 22.72 19.99
C GLU A 86 -12.69 23.57 18.74
N ILE A 87 -11.93 24.65 18.51
CA ILE A 87 -12.11 25.53 17.35
C ILE A 87 -11.82 24.78 16.07
N LEU A 88 -10.76 23.99 16.03
CA LEU A 88 -10.40 23.19 14.85
C LEU A 88 -11.48 22.15 14.53
N ILE A 89 -11.98 21.42 15.54
CA ILE A 89 -13.06 20.44 15.38
C ILE A 89 -14.32 21.11 14.87
N GLN A 90 -14.70 22.24 15.45
CA GLN A 90 -15.90 23.00 15.02
C GLN A 90 -15.75 23.48 13.59
N SER A 91 -14.62 24.09 13.21
CA SER A 91 -14.36 24.58 11.87
C SER A 91 -14.44 23.45 10.83
N ILE A 92 -13.82 22.30 11.11
CA ILE A 92 -13.89 21.15 10.19
C ILE A 92 -15.32 20.62 10.08
N ALA A 93 -16.06 20.54 11.18
CA ALA A 93 -17.44 20.09 11.17
C ALA A 93 -18.33 21.00 10.33
N GLU A 94 -18.21 22.30 10.49
CA GLU A 94 -18.94 23.31 9.72
C GLU A 94 -18.62 23.23 8.22
N PHE A 95 -17.36 23.28 7.83
CA PHE A 95 -16.93 23.22 6.42
C PHE A 95 -17.25 21.88 5.75
N SER A 96 -17.17 20.78 6.50
CA SER A 96 -17.41 19.44 5.94
C SER A 96 -18.86 19.02 5.91
N GLY A 97 -19.72 19.69 6.68
CA GLY A 97 -21.10 19.25 6.98
C GLY A 97 -21.14 17.97 7.80
N MET A 98 -20.04 17.59 8.46
CA MET A 98 -19.97 16.40 9.31
C MET A 98 -20.46 16.70 10.73
N ASN A 99 -20.96 15.67 11.40
CA ASN A 99 -21.28 15.79 12.82
C ASN A 99 -20.00 16.04 13.64
N GLN A 100 -20.03 17.02 14.54
CA GLN A 100 -18.88 17.41 15.37
C GLN A 100 -18.32 16.25 16.20
N LYS A 101 -19.19 15.35 16.70
CA LYS A 101 -18.77 14.14 17.40
C LYS A 101 -17.95 13.20 16.51
N LEU A 102 -18.33 13.05 15.26
CA LEU A 102 -17.62 12.22 14.29
C LEU A 102 -16.24 12.82 13.97
N VAL A 103 -16.13 14.14 13.83
CA VAL A 103 -14.86 14.83 13.67
C VAL A 103 -13.98 14.65 14.91
N SER A 104 -14.54 14.77 16.11
CA SER A 104 -13.83 14.50 17.37
C SER A 104 -13.30 13.05 17.45
N ASP A 105 -14.11 12.07 17.07
CA ASP A 105 -13.68 10.66 17.04
C ASP A 105 -12.55 10.43 16.01
N ALA A 106 -12.54 11.17 14.88
CA ALA A 106 -11.42 11.16 13.94
C ALA A 106 -10.15 11.75 14.55
N PHE A 107 -10.25 12.84 15.29
CA PHE A 107 -9.11 13.46 15.99
C PHE A 107 -8.48 12.53 17.04
N ASP A 108 -9.28 11.71 17.71
CA ASP A 108 -8.77 10.68 18.62
C ASP A 108 -7.82 9.68 17.94
N ILE A 109 -8.04 9.44 16.64
CA ILE A 109 -7.21 8.57 15.81
C ILE A 109 -5.99 9.31 15.26
N LEU A 110 -6.17 10.55 14.76
CA LEU A 110 -5.17 11.31 14.02
C LEU A 110 -4.13 11.98 14.92
N MET A 111 -4.51 12.29 16.16
CA MET A 111 -3.71 13.11 17.05
C MET A 111 -2.65 12.28 17.79
N LEU A 112 -1.41 12.72 17.71
CA LEU A 112 -0.33 12.21 18.53
C LEU A 112 -0.37 12.90 19.89
N ARG A 113 -0.33 12.12 20.97
CA ARG A 113 -0.44 12.58 22.36
C ARG A 113 0.87 12.42 23.11
N PRO A 114 1.09 13.15 24.21
CA PRO A 114 2.25 12.93 25.09
C PRO A 114 2.38 11.48 25.58
N SER A 115 1.25 10.78 25.76
CA SER A 115 1.24 9.35 26.11
C SER A 115 1.85 8.42 25.06
N ASP A 116 1.99 8.89 23.81
CA ASP A 116 2.60 8.13 22.71
C ASP A 116 4.11 8.36 22.59
N SER A 117 4.76 8.94 23.60
CA SER A 117 6.20 9.30 23.58
C SER A 117 7.11 8.11 23.29
N GLU A 118 6.80 6.92 23.80
CA GLU A 118 7.58 5.71 23.53
C GLU A 118 7.46 5.27 22.05
N PHE A 119 6.28 5.41 21.45
CA PHE A 119 6.10 5.19 20.03
C PHE A 119 6.99 6.12 19.21
N LEU A 120 7.08 7.39 19.57
CA LEU A 120 7.95 8.35 18.89
C LEU A 120 9.43 7.96 18.96
N LYS A 121 9.92 7.50 20.12
CA LYS A 121 11.30 7.04 20.28
C LYS A 121 11.65 5.91 19.31
N MET A 122 10.70 5.01 19.04
CA MET A 122 10.89 3.90 18.14
C MET A 122 10.78 4.30 16.65
N HIS A 123 10.15 5.42 16.33
CA HIS A 123 9.79 5.80 14.95
C HIS A 123 10.26 7.21 14.54
N THR A 124 11.24 7.80 15.22
CA THR A 124 11.67 9.21 15.11
C THR A 124 11.99 9.70 13.70
N SER A 125 12.47 8.84 12.81
CA SER A 125 12.90 9.27 11.46
C SER A 125 11.80 9.20 10.38
N LYS A 126 10.62 8.68 10.71
CA LYS A 126 9.62 8.26 9.71
C LYS A 126 8.20 8.71 10.02
N PHE A 127 8.03 9.35 11.17
CA PHE A 127 6.71 9.71 11.66
C PHE A 127 6.52 11.22 11.58
N MET A 128 5.54 11.66 10.81
CA MET A 128 5.11 13.05 10.77
C MET A 128 3.60 13.09 11.08
N PRO A 129 3.21 13.47 12.30
CA PRO A 129 1.80 13.53 12.65
C PRO A 129 1.12 14.71 11.94
N LEU A 130 -0.17 14.55 11.63
CA LEU A 130 -0.98 15.66 11.15
C LEU A 130 -1.28 16.66 12.28
N ILE A 131 -1.42 16.17 13.49
CA ILE A 131 -1.84 16.92 14.67
C ILE A 131 -1.08 16.41 15.87
N LEU A 132 -0.55 17.35 16.68
CA LEU A 132 0.11 17.10 17.94
C LEU A 132 -0.73 17.70 19.07
N ASP A 133 -1.01 16.92 20.08
CA ASP A 133 -1.58 17.41 21.35
C ASP A 133 -0.49 18.10 22.18
N MET A 134 -0.65 19.37 22.40
CA MET A 134 0.29 20.21 23.16
C MET A 134 -0.14 20.41 24.63
N GLY A 135 -1.23 19.75 25.04
CA GLY A 135 -1.85 19.94 26.34
C GLY A 135 -2.75 21.16 26.43
N ASN A 136 -3.54 21.24 27.51
CA ASN A 136 -4.45 22.34 27.76
C ASN A 136 -5.40 22.70 26.61
N ALA A 137 -5.84 21.68 25.85
CA ALA A 137 -6.68 21.81 24.66
C ALA A 137 -6.03 22.62 23.50
N TRP A 138 -4.73 22.75 23.48
CA TRP A 138 -3.99 23.31 22.33
C TRP A 138 -3.43 22.21 21.47
N VAL A 139 -3.46 22.44 20.16
CA VAL A 139 -2.88 21.54 19.16
C VAL A 139 -1.90 22.29 18.28
N LEU A 140 -0.87 21.58 17.84
CA LEU A 140 0.05 22.01 16.80
C LEU A 140 -0.19 21.19 15.54
N ARG A 141 -0.35 21.86 14.41
CA ARG A 141 -0.42 21.26 13.08
C ARG A 141 0.88 21.53 12.33
N PRO A 142 1.76 20.54 12.20
CA PRO A 142 2.99 20.70 11.41
C PRO A 142 2.63 20.59 9.92
N VAL A 143 2.62 21.73 9.20
CA VAL A 143 2.25 21.72 7.77
C VAL A 143 3.19 20.91 6.90
N SER A 144 4.42 20.62 7.35
CA SER A 144 5.34 19.68 6.71
C SER A 144 4.81 18.24 6.60
N SER A 145 3.76 17.92 7.34
CA SER A 145 3.08 16.62 7.28
C SER A 145 2.50 16.31 5.88
N VAL A 146 2.25 17.32 5.04
CA VAL A 146 1.80 17.11 3.65
C VAL A 146 2.88 16.55 2.71
N ASN A 147 4.14 16.49 3.15
CA ASN A 147 5.24 15.90 2.38
C ASN A 147 5.35 14.37 2.55
N ILE A 148 4.61 13.80 3.47
CA ILE A 148 4.65 12.37 3.80
C ILE A 148 3.21 11.85 3.86
N ASN A 149 2.97 10.65 3.32
CA ASN A 149 1.66 10.02 3.43
C ASN A 149 1.30 9.78 4.92
N PRO A 150 0.33 10.52 5.49
CA PRO A 150 0.03 10.45 6.92
C PRO A 150 -0.63 9.13 7.32
N PHE A 151 -1.26 8.41 6.39
CA PHE A 151 -1.94 7.16 6.71
C PHE A 151 -0.98 6.07 7.19
N PHE A 152 0.26 6.05 6.73
CA PHE A 152 1.25 5.11 7.26
C PHE A 152 1.57 5.40 8.73
N SER A 153 1.70 6.68 9.08
CA SER A 153 1.91 7.10 10.46
C SER A 153 0.69 6.78 11.33
N ILE A 154 -0.50 7.07 10.84
CA ILE A 154 -1.76 6.79 11.54
C ILE A 154 -1.92 5.28 11.78
N LEU A 155 -1.71 4.45 10.77
CA LEU A 155 -1.82 3.00 10.89
C LEU A 155 -0.81 2.43 11.87
N SER A 156 0.45 2.89 11.83
CA SER A 156 1.48 2.46 12.78
C SER A 156 1.15 2.87 14.22
N LEU A 157 0.62 4.07 14.43
CA LEU A 157 0.19 4.54 15.74
C LEU A 157 -1.01 3.73 16.26
N LEU A 158 -1.94 3.41 15.40
CA LEU A 158 -3.09 2.57 15.75
C LEU A 158 -2.67 1.15 16.13
N GLU A 159 -1.73 0.55 15.40
CA GLU A 159 -1.17 -0.77 15.74
C GLU A 159 -0.44 -0.74 17.09
N TYR A 160 0.27 0.33 17.38
CA TYR A 160 0.92 0.53 18.67
C TYR A 160 -0.09 0.63 19.83
N ARG A 161 -1.17 1.40 19.65
CA ARG A 161 -2.24 1.55 20.64
C ARG A 161 -3.12 0.31 20.78
N ASN A 162 -3.28 -0.46 19.71
CA ASN A 162 -4.14 -1.65 19.67
C ASN A 162 -3.65 -2.64 18.59
N THR A 163 -3.00 -3.70 19.02
CA THR A 163 -2.45 -4.75 18.13
C THR A 163 -3.48 -5.46 17.26
N ASN A 164 -4.76 -5.48 17.67
CA ASN A 164 -5.84 -6.11 16.89
C ASN A 164 -6.22 -5.33 15.62
N VAL A 165 -5.85 -4.05 15.52
CA VAL A 165 -6.16 -3.21 14.35
C VAL A 165 -5.55 -3.78 13.08
N ARG A 166 -4.37 -4.39 13.16
CA ARG A 166 -3.70 -5.01 12.01
C ARG A 166 -4.58 -6.05 11.32
N HIS A 167 -5.20 -6.95 12.09
CA HIS A 167 -6.08 -7.99 11.55
C HIS A 167 -7.36 -7.41 10.90
N THR A 168 -7.88 -6.34 11.49
CA THR A 168 -9.07 -5.65 10.96
C THR A 168 -8.81 -5.00 9.59
N ILE A 169 -7.56 -4.59 9.33
CA ILE A 169 -7.18 -3.89 8.09
C ILE A 169 -6.67 -4.86 7.02
N SER A 170 -6.06 -5.98 7.37
CA SER A 170 -5.40 -6.88 6.40
C SER A 170 -6.40 -7.56 5.46
N SER A 171 -7.46 -8.15 5.98
CA SER A 171 -8.45 -8.88 5.17
C SER A 171 -9.14 -7.99 4.12
N PRO A 172 -9.66 -6.79 4.44
CA PRO A 172 -10.22 -5.88 3.44
C PRO A 172 -9.22 -5.44 2.36
N ARG A 173 -7.93 -5.34 2.69
CA ARG A 173 -6.88 -5.00 1.70
C ARG A 173 -6.69 -6.11 0.67
N GLU A 174 -6.69 -7.36 1.11
CA GLU A 174 -6.57 -8.52 0.23
C GLU A 174 -7.82 -8.64 -0.66
N ASP A 175 -9.00 -8.46 -0.09
CA ASP A 175 -10.26 -8.44 -0.85
C ASP A 175 -10.28 -7.30 -1.88
N TRP A 176 -9.78 -6.13 -1.53
CA TRP A 176 -9.67 -5.02 -2.46
C TRP A 176 -8.73 -5.35 -3.62
N LEU A 177 -7.51 -5.80 -3.32
CA LEU A 177 -6.55 -6.16 -4.38
C LEU A 177 -7.06 -7.32 -5.26
N ARG A 178 -7.81 -8.27 -4.69
CA ARG A 178 -8.49 -9.32 -5.46
C ARG A 178 -9.54 -8.74 -6.40
N ASN A 179 -10.34 -7.78 -5.96
CA ASN A 179 -11.34 -7.13 -6.79
C ASN A 179 -10.69 -6.32 -7.92
N ASP A 180 -9.60 -5.60 -7.64
CA ASP A 180 -8.82 -4.89 -8.66
C ASP A 180 -8.23 -5.87 -9.69
N LEU A 181 -7.70 -7.02 -9.23
CA LEU A 181 -7.21 -8.08 -10.10
C LEU A 181 -8.33 -8.61 -11.02
N TYR A 182 -9.50 -8.87 -10.46
CA TYR A 182 -10.64 -9.37 -11.24
C TYR A 182 -11.19 -8.34 -12.23
N ALA A 183 -11.05 -7.06 -11.96
CA ALA A 183 -11.41 -5.99 -12.89
C ALA A 183 -10.54 -5.99 -14.15
N LEU A 184 -9.31 -6.53 -14.12
CA LEU A 184 -8.43 -6.68 -15.28
C LEU A 184 -8.87 -7.83 -16.23
N PHE A 185 -9.76 -8.72 -15.77
CA PHE A 185 -10.24 -9.90 -16.50
C PHE A 185 -11.77 -9.90 -16.53
N TRP A 186 -12.33 -8.92 -17.21
CA TRP A 186 -13.78 -8.73 -17.33
C TRP A 186 -14.41 -9.55 -18.46
N GLY A 187 -15.72 -9.63 -18.46
CA GLY A 187 -16.50 -10.33 -19.49
C GLY A 187 -16.75 -11.81 -19.18
N THR A 188 -17.47 -12.48 -20.09
CA THR A 188 -17.90 -13.88 -19.97
C THR A 188 -16.80 -14.89 -20.27
N ARG A 189 -15.69 -14.43 -20.87
CA ARG A 189 -14.51 -15.25 -21.14
C ARG A 189 -13.91 -15.79 -19.85
N TYR A 190 -13.97 -15.01 -18.74
CA TYR A 190 -13.26 -15.36 -17.52
C TYR A 190 -14.22 -15.72 -16.39
N GLN A 191 -14.03 -16.90 -15.82
CA GLN A 191 -14.65 -17.28 -14.55
C GLN A 191 -13.71 -16.86 -13.39
N ARG A 192 -14.21 -16.07 -12.45
CA ARG A 192 -13.47 -15.53 -11.30
C ARG A 192 -14.01 -16.14 -10.02
N VAL A 193 -13.14 -16.72 -9.23
CA VAL A 193 -13.50 -17.35 -7.96
C VAL A 193 -13.67 -16.28 -6.88
N LYS A 194 -14.89 -16.15 -6.34
CA LYS A 194 -15.28 -15.02 -5.49
C LYS A 194 -14.68 -15.01 -4.08
N LYS A 195 -14.04 -16.10 -3.64
CA LYS A 195 -13.57 -16.27 -2.25
C LYS A 195 -12.17 -16.86 -2.24
N ASN A 196 -11.43 -16.62 -1.16
CA ASN A 196 -10.24 -17.38 -0.82
C ASN A 196 -10.62 -18.88 -0.68
N ILE A 197 -9.87 -19.77 -1.32
CA ILE A 197 -10.09 -21.20 -1.33
C ILE A 197 -8.97 -21.90 -0.59
N ARG A 198 -9.33 -22.76 0.35
CA ARG A 198 -8.37 -23.59 1.09
C ARG A 198 -8.23 -24.96 0.46
N LEU A 199 -7.04 -25.28 -0.01
CA LEU A 199 -6.68 -26.63 -0.39
C LEU A 199 -6.45 -27.48 0.85
N ARG A 200 -7.01 -28.68 0.86
CA ARG A 200 -6.95 -29.58 2.00
C ARG A 200 -6.35 -30.93 1.60
N GLU A 201 -5.65 -31.53 2.55
CA GLU A 201 -5.25 -32.91 2.52
C GLU A 201 -5.90 -33.59 3.73
N GLY A 202 -6.88 -34.44 3.46
CA GLY A 202 -7.76 -34.97 4.53
C GLY A 202 -8.47 -33.80 5.25
N ASN A 203 -8.29 -33.74 6.57
CA ASN A 203 -8.89 -32.71 7.42
C ASN A 203 -7.99 -31.46 7.59
N SER A 204 -6.73 -31.54 7.18
CA SER A 204 -5.74 -30.46 7.36
C SER A 204 -5.78 -29.48 6.19
N VAL A 205 -5.66 -28.17 6.49
CA VAL A 205 -5.47 -27.13 5.47
C VAL A 205 -4.00 -27.16 5.06
N LEU A 206 -3.73 -27.46 3.79
CA LEU A 206 -2.38 -27.49 3.24
C LEU A 206 -1.92 -26.07 2.86
N THR A 207 -2.76 -25.36 2.12
CA THR A 207 -2.50 -23.98 1.68
C THR A 207 -3.81 -23.30 1.28
N ASP A 208 -3.76 -22.00 1.03
CA ASP A 208 -4.88 -21.23 0.49
C ASP A 208 -4.53 -20.62 -0.87
N ILE A 209 -5.57 -20.26 -1.59
CA ILE A 209 -5.51 -19.58 -2.89
C ILE A 209 -6.30 -18.29 -2.74
N ASP A 210 -5.64 -17.16 -2.85
CA ASP A 210 -6.27 -15.85 -2.62
C ASP A 210 -7.20 -15.45 -3.76
N ALA A 211 -6.82 -15.79 -5.01
CA ALA A 211 -7.64 -15.56 -6.19
C ALA A 211 -7.39 -16.64 -7.24
N ALA A 212 -8.42 -16.93 -8.03
CA ALA A 212 -8.32 -17.84 -9.18
C ALA A 212 -9.17 -17.33 -10.35
N ILE A 213 -8.63 -17.46 -11.55
CA ILE A 213 -9.28 -17.06 -12.80
C ILE A 213 -9.13 -18.19 -13.83
N TYR A 214 -10.24 -18.61 -14.39
CA TYR A 214 -10.28 -19.60 -15.45
C TYR A 214 -10.68 -18.94 -16.76
N ASP A 215 -9.94 -19.20 -17.84
CA ASP A 215 -10.23 -18.71 -19.18
C ASP A 215 -11.05 -19.76 -19.94
N ASN A 216 -12.33 -19.48 -20.17
CA ASN A 216 -13.25 -20.37 -20.88
C ASN A 216 -12.83 -20.60 -22.35
N LEU A 217 -12.05 -19.70 -22.95
CA LEU A 217 -11.63 -19.79 -24.34
C LEU A 217 -10.49 -20.80 -24.51
N THR A 218 -9.51 -20.79 -23.60
CA THR A 218 -8.28 -21.58 -23.74
C THR A 218 -8.20 -22.76 -22.78
N GLY A 219 -9.03 -22.78 -21.73
CA GLY A 219 -8.92 -23.76 -20.65
C GLY A 219 -7.76 -23.48 -19.68
N GLU A 220 -7.11 -22.32 -19.78
CA GLU A 220 -6.05 -21.91 -18.87
C GLU A 220 -6.60 -21.57 -17.50
N LEU A 221 -5.94 -22.05 -16.46
CA LEU A 221 -6.23 -21.73 -15.07
C LEU A 221 -5.07 -20.93 -14.45
N ALA A 222 -5.36 -19.74 -13.95
CA ALA A 222 -4.42 -18.92 -13.21
C ALA A 222 -4.79 -18.89 -11.73
N LEU A 223 -3.83 -19.21 -10.87
CA LEU A 223 -3.94 -19.07 -9.42
C LEU A 223 -3.05 -17.94 -8.94
N PHE A 224 -3.52 -17.22 -7.95
CA PHE A 224 -2.83 -16.03 -7.43
C PHE A 224 -2.68 -16.13 -5.92
N GLN A 225 -1.46 -15.88 -5.46
CA GLN A 225 -1.18 -15.50 -4.09
C GLN A 225 -1.00 -13.98 -4.05
N ILE A 226 -1.81 -13.31 -3.26
CA ILE A 226 -1.86 -11.86 -3.17
C ILE A 226 -1.28 -11.42 -1.85
N LYS A 227 -0.30 -10.51 -1.88
CA LYS A 227 0.30 -9.99 -0.66
C LYS A 227 0.20 -8.47 -0.65
N TRP A 228 -0.42 -7.96 0.41
CA TRP A 228 -0.35 -6.55 0.73
C TRP A 228 0.81 -6.31 1.68
N GLN A 229 1.84 -5.59 1.21
CA GLN A 229 2.97 -5.23 2.06
C GLN A 229 2.84 -3.79 2.52
N ASP A 230 3.11 -3.55 3.80
CA ASP A 230 3.20 -2.19 4.31
C ASP A 230 4.43 -1.49 3.71
N TYR A 231 4.28 -0.19 3.47
CA TYR A 231 5.35 0.62 2.93
C TYR A 231 6.35 0.95 4.04
N PHE A 232 7.57 0.47 3.91
CA PHE A 232 8.66 0.78 4.84
C PHE A 232 9.58 1.82 4.21
N PHE A 233 9.24 3.10 4.35
CA PHE A 233 10.11 4.20 3.90
C PHE A 233 11.56 3.85 4.17
N ASN A 234 12.54 4.15 3.51
CA ASN A 234 13.99 4.15 3.73
C ASN A 234 14.60 3.14 4.73
N ASP A 235 13.86 2.22 5.32
CA ASP A 235 14.38 1.15 6.18
C ASP A 235 14.82 -0.05 5.34
N VAL A 236 16.03 0.03 4.84
CA VAL A 236 16.61 -0.99 3.96
C VAL A 236 16.60 -2.37 4.62
N LYS A 237 16.87 -2.46 5.93
CA LYS A 237 16.85 -3.76 6.65
C LYS A 237 15.45 -4.37 6.66
N LYS A 238 14.41 -3.57 6.96
CA LYS A 238 13.03 -4.05 6.92
C LYS A 238 12.58 -4.40 5.50
N LEU A 239 12.95 -3.60 4.51
CA LEU A 239 12.65 -3.88 3.11
C LEU A 239 13.28 -5.20 2.66
N ARG A 240 14.55 -5.43 3.00
CA ARG A 240 15.26 -6.68 2.71
C ARG A 240 14.62 -7.88 3.40
N SER A 241 14.40 -7.80 4.73
CA SER A 241 13.75 -8.87 5.49
C SER A 241 12.36 -9.22 4.95
N LYS A 242 11.56 -8.21 4.57
CA LYS A 242 10.24 -8.43 3.96
C LYS A 242 10.33 -9.06 2.58
N ALA A 243 11.31 -8.65 1.77
CA ALA A 243 11.54 -9.25 0.46
C ALA A 243 11.92 -10.73 0.58
N SER A 244 12.82 -11.08 1.51
CA SER A 244 13.22 -12.45 1.79
C SER A 244 12.05 -13.31 2.26
N ASN A 245 11.28 -12.82 3.22
CA ASN A 245 10.12 -13.55 3.73
C ASN A 245 9.06 -13.75 2.64
N LEU A 246 8.81 -12.72 1.83
CA LEU A 246 7.85 -12.82 0.73
C LEU A 246 8.28 -13.86 -0.31
N SER A 247 9.57 -13.86 -0.70
CA SER A 247 10.09 -14.86 -1.63
C SER A 247 9.89 -16.28 -1.09
N LYS A 248 10.29 -16.51 0.15
CA LYS A 248 10.12 -17.81 0.82
C LYS A 248 8.65 -18.23 0.91
N ASP A 249 7.77 -17.33 1.34
CA ASP A 249 6.33 -17.62 1.46
C ASP A 249 5.72 -18.00 0.11
N LEU A 250 6.14 -17.33 -0.97
CA LEU A 250 5.66 -17.59 -2.33
C LEU A 250 6.20 -18.90 -2.89
N ASP A 251 7.47 -19.22 -2.64
CA ASP A 251 8.08 -20.50 -3.04
C ASP A 251 7.37 -21.67 -2.33
N GLU A 252 7.21 -21.60 -1.01
CA GLU A 252 6.48 -22.62 -0.24
C GLU A 252 5.02 -22.77 -0.69
N TRP A 253 4.35 -21.65 -1.01
CA TRP A 253 2.99 -21.69 -1.52
C TRP A 253 2.92 -22.40 -2.86
N SER A 254 3.80 -22.06 -3.79
CA SER A 254 3.81 -22.66 -5.14
C SER A 254 4.13 -24.14 -5.09
N GLU A 255 5.07 -24.57 -4.26
CA GLU A 255 5.38 -25.98 -4.02
C GLU A 255 4.16 -26.74 -3.52
N ARG A 256 3.50 -26.25 -2.48
CA ARG A 256 2.31 -26.90 -1.90
C ARG A 256 1.17 -27.01 -2.91
N VAL A 257 0.95 -25.99 -3.71
CA VAL A 257 -0.07 -26.02 -4.78
C VAL A 257 0.29 -27.04 -5.84
N THR A 258 1.54 -27.07 -6.30
CA THR A 258 2.02 -28.00 -7.33
C THR A 258 1.91 -29.45 -6.84
N GLN A 259 2.41 -29.76 -5.66
CA GLN A 259 2.30 -31.08 -5.05
C GLN A 259 0.84 -31.54 -4.91
N TRP A 260 -0.05 -30.64 -4.48
CA TRP A 260 -1.47 -30.95 -4.38
C TRP A 260 -2.09 -31.28 -5.73
N VAL A 261 -1.72 -30.53 -6.78
CA VAL A 261 -2.22 -30.74 -8.15
C VAL A 261 -1.66 -32.04 -8.74
N GLU A 262 -0.40 -32.35 -8.53
CA GLU A 262 0.21 -33.62 -8.95
C GLU A 262 -0.50 -34.81 -8.31
N ALA A 263 -0.83 -34.74 -7.04
CA ALA A 263 -1.51 -35.82 -6.32
C ALA A 263 -3.01 -35.95 -6.68
N ASN A 264 -3.69 -34.87 -7.02
CA ASN A 264 -5.15 -34.84 -7.14
C ASN A 264 -5.67 -34.52 -8.53
N GLY A 265 -4.83 -33.99 -9.41
CA GLY A 265 -5.16 -33.59 -10.78
C GLY A 265 -5.88 -32.25 -10.92
N LEU A 266 -5.75 -31.62 -12.08
CA LEU A 266 -6.37 -30.33 -12.42
C LEU A 266 -7.90 -30.37 -12.37
N SER A 267 -8.52 -31.48 -12.74
CA SER A 267 -9.99 -31.65 -12.71
C SER A 267 -10.55 -31.60 -11.28
N LYS A 268 -9.80 -32.06 -10.28
CA LYS A 268 -10.20 -31.92 -8.87
C LYS A 268 -10.00 -30.50 -8.38
N LEU A 269 -8.93 -29.83 -8.83
CA LEU A 269 -8.68 -28.44 -8.51
C LEU A 269 -9.81 -27.54 -9.03
N THR A 270 -10.18 -27.63 -10.31
CA THR A 270 -11.25 -26.82 -10.90
C THR A 270 -12.59 -27.03 -10.20
N ARG A 271 -12.92 -28.26 -9.82
CA ARG A 271 -14.11 -28.56 -9.00
C ARG A 271 -14.03 -27.91 -7.60
N THR A 272 -12.87 -27.98 -6.96
CA THR A 272 -12.65 -27.35 -5.64
C THR A 272 -12.80 -25.85 -5.72
N LEU A 273 -12.38 -25.24 -6.81
CA LEU A 273 -12.54 -23.81 -7.10
C LEU A 273 -13.98 -23.40 -7.46
N GLY A 274 -14.86 -24.39 -7.71
CA GLY A 274 -16.26 -24.14 -8.13
C GLY A 274 -16.39 -23.59 -9.54
N ILE A 275 -15.43 -23.89 -10.42
CA ILE A 275 -15.45 -23.52 -11.83
C ILE A 275 -16.50 -24.38 -12.53
N LYS A 276 -17.38 -23.75 -13.32
CA LYS A 276 -18.50 -24.39 -14.02
C LYS A 276 -18.16 -24.63 -15.50
N ASP A 277 -18.90 -25.56 -16.11
CA ASP A 277 -18.85 -25.82 -17.55
C ASP A 277 -17.42 -25.99 -18.09
N ILE A 278 -16.64 -26.80 -17.37
CA ILE A 278 -15.24 -27.05 -17.70
C ILE A 278 -15.21 -27.91 -18.97
N PRO A 279 -14.57 -27.45 -20.07
CA PRO A 279 -14.24 -28.35 -21.17
C PRO A 279 -13.45 -29.55 -20.65
N GLU A 280 -13.56 -30.71 -21.27
CA GLU A 280 -12.95 -31.96 -20.81
C GLU A 280 -11.43 -31.86 -20.51
N LYS A 281 -10.77 -30.81 -20.95
CA LYS A 281 -9.35 -30.54 -20.69
C LYS A 281 -9.12 -29.11 -20.18
N THR A 282 -8.92 -28.96 -18.86
CA THR A 282 -8.10 -27.83 -18.36
C THR A 282 -6.67 -28.08 -18.84
N THR A 283 -6.17 -27.22 -19.69
CA THR A 283 -4.95 -27.50 -20.45
C THR A 283 -3.68 -27.06 -19.72
N SER A 284 -3.76 -25.99 -18.92
CA SER A 284 -2.56 -25.42 -18.31
C SER A 284 -2.87 -24.70 -17.00
N LEU A 285 -1.92 -24.79 -16.06
CA LEU A 285 -1.94 -24.10 -14.77
C LEU A 285 -0.80 -23.08 -14.71
N TYR A 286 -1.11 -21.85 -14.29
CA TYR A 286 -0.16 -20.76 -14.08
C TYR A 286 -0.29 -20.22 -12.67
N LEU A 287 0.84 -20.11 -11.97
CA LEU A 287 0.91 -19.58 -10.61
C LEU A 287 1.51 -18.17 -10.63
N PHE A 288 0.85 -17.24 -9.94
CA PHE A 288 1.28 -15.85 -9.86
C PHE A 288 1.36 -15.39 -8.40
N GLY A 289 2.51 -14.81 -8.03
CA GLY A 289 2.69 -14.10 -6.77
C GLY A 289 2.61 -12.59 -7.02
N ILE A 290 1.63 -11.91 -6.46
CA ILE A 290 1.44 -10.46 -6.65
C ILE A 290 1.56 -9.73 -5.33
N SER A 291 2.44 -8.71 -5.31
CA SER A 291 2.57 -7.80 -4.17
C SER A 291 2.13 -6.39 -4.53
N ARG A 292 1.25 -5.78 -3.70
CA ARG A 292 0.77 -4.40 -3.94
C ARG A 292 1.91 -3.39 -3.80
N ASN A 293 2.64 -3.43 -2.71
CA ASN A 293 3.74 -2.51 -2.41
C ASN A 293 5.05 -3.31 -2.47
N ALA A 294 5.52 -3.53 -3.70
CA ALA A 294 6.62 -4.44 -3.92
C ALA A 294 7.87 -4.05 -3.16
N ALA A 295 8.30 -4.95 -2.35
CA ALA A 295 9.71 -5.12 -2.17
C ALA A 295 10.32 -5.39 -3.55
N ARG A 296 11.38 -4.71 -3.91
CA ARG A 296 12.20 -5.03 -5.09
C ARG A 296 12.97 -6.31 -4.79
N MET A 297 12.28 -7.46 -4.78
CA MET A 297 12.89 -8.74 -4.38
C MET A 297 14.18 -9.01 -5.15
N GLN A 298 14.12 -8.85 -6.48
CA GLN A 298 15.27 -9.05 -7.35
C GLN A 298 16.39 -8.01 -7.08
N GLY A 299 16.02 -6.76 -6.80
CA GLY A 299 16.97 -5.70 -6.45
C GLY A 299 17.72 -5.93 -5.13
N TYR A 300 17.25 -6.88 -4.29
CA TYR A 300 17.93 -7.31 -3.08
C TYR A 300 18.61 -8.70 -3.21
N GLY A 301 18.72 -9.22 -4.43
CA GLY A 301 19.36 -10.50 -4.71
C GLY A 301 18.52 -11.74 -4.38
N PHE A 302 17.29 -11.60 -3.93
CA PHE A 302 16.42 -12.74 -3.65
C PHE A 302 15.84 -13.31 -4.95
N ARG A 303 15.83 -14.63 -5.04
CA ARG A 303 15.30 -15.38 -6.18
C ARG A 303 14.18 -16.28 -5.70
N THR A 304 13.17 -16.48 -6.55
CA THR A 304 12.30 -17.62 -6.40
C THR A 304 12.93 -18.80 -7.08
N HIS A 305 12.91 -19.96 -6.42
CA HIS A 305 13.41 -21.22 -6.96
C HIS A 305 12.33 -21.98 -7.74
N ALA A 306 11.07 -21.56 -7.59
CA ALA A 306 9.95 -22.22 -8.23
C ALA A 306 9.84 -21.84 -9.72
N GLU A 307 10.11 -22.80 -10.61
CA GLU A 307 10.01 -22.62 -12.07
C GLU A 307 8.58 -22.33 -12.52
N HIS A 308 7.59 -22.78 -11.75
CA HIS A 308 6.17 -22.68 -12.07
C HIS A 308 5.51 -21.42 -11.49
N LEU A 309 6.28 -20.49 -10.94
CA LEU A 309 5.80 -19.26 -10.30
C LEU A 309 6.31 -18.01 -11.02
N ALA A 310 5.42 -17.13 -11.43
CA ALA A 310 5.75 -15.78 -11.87
C ALA A 310 5.43 -14.77 -10.77
N ILE A 311 6.41 -13.94 -10.41
CA ILE A 311 6.28 -12.93 -9.35
C ILE A 311 6.31 -11.55 -9.95
N SER A 312 5.42 -10.66 -9.48
CA SER A 312 5.42 -9.26 -9.88
C SER A 312 4.89 -8.34 -8.79
N ASN A 313 5.21 -7.06 -8.92
CA ASN A 313 4.48 -6.04 -8.21
C ASN A 313 3.20 -5.66 -8.97
N TRP A 314 2.24 -5.05 -8.27
CA TRP A 314 0.96 -4.69 -8.83
C TRP A 314 1.04 -3.74 -10.05
N PRO A 315 1.83 -2.65 -10.05
CA PRO A 315 2.00 -1.80 -11.23
C PRO A 315 2.58 -2.53 -12.44
N GLN A 316 3.56 -3.40 -12.22
CA GLN A 316 4.17 -4.24 -13.26
C GLN A 316 3.14 -5.20 -13.86
N PHE A 317 2.37 -5.89 -13.01
CA PHE A 317 1.32 -6.79 -13.43
C PHE A 317 0.27 -6.09 -14.31
N ILE A 318 -0.25 -4.93 -13.89
CA ILE A 318 -1.21 -4.13 -14.66
C ILE A 318 -0.62 -3.76 -16.02
N ARG A 319 0.61 -3.21 -16.03
CA ARG A 319 1.28 -2.78 -17.27
C ARG A 319 1.33 -3.92 -18.29
N HIS A 320 1.79 -5.12 -17.88
CA HIS A 320 1.87 -6.26 -18.78
C HIS A 320 0.48 -6.76 -19.21
N ARG A 321 -0.46 -6.84 -18.28
CA ARG A 321 -1.83 -7.26 -18.59
C ARG A 321 -2.50 -6.32 -19.60
N CYS A 322 -2.33 -5.01 -19.45
CA CYS A 322 -2.88 -4.02 -20.39
C CYS A 322 -2.20 -4.09 -21.76
N ASN A 323 -0.88 -4.31 -21.80
CA ASN A 323 -0.12 -4.41 -23.06
C ASN A 323 -0.46 -5.68 -23.87
N ILE A 324 -0.75 -6.79 -23.20
CA ILE A 324 -1.12 -8.05 -23.88
C ILE A 324 -2.48 -7.92 -24.59
N GLY A 325 -3.39 -7.10 -24.06
CA GLY A 325 -4.71 -6.90 -24.67
C GLY A 325 -5.55 -8.21 -24.74
N PRO A 326 -6.32 -8.41 -25.81
CA PRO A 326 -7.21 -9.56 -25.99
C PRO A 326 -6.54 -10.80 -26.63
N ALA A 327 -5.30 -11.11 -26.25
CA ALA A 327 -4.57 -12.28 -26.77
C ALA A 327 -5.33 -13.61 -26.52
N PRO A 328 -5.15 -14.64 -27.37
CA PRO A 328 -5.75 -15.96 -27.17
C PRO A 328 -5.32 -16.59 -25.82
N CYS A 329 -4.03 -16.74 -25.59
CA CYS A 329 -3.45 -17.36 -24.38
C CYS A 329 -2.91 -16.28 -23.43
N VAL A 330 -3.81 -15.61 -22.70
CA VAL A 330 -3.45 -14.46 -21.87
C VAL A 330 -2.56 -14.85 -20.71
N PHE A 331 -2.87 -15.96 -20.00
CA PHE A 331 -2.09 -16.35 -18.83
C PHE A 331 -0.72 -16.91 -19.20
N GLN A 332 -0.64 -17.69 -20.29
CA GLN A 332 0.65 -18.14 -20.82
C GLN A 332 1.56 -16.96 -21.17
N THR A 333 1.02 -16.01 -21.92
CA THR A 333 1.77 -14.82 -22.36
C THR A 333 2.21 -13.99 -21.18
N LEU A 334 1.30 -13.73 -20.21
CA LEU A 334 1.58 -12.95 -19.03
C LEU A 334 2.64 -13.62 -18.15
N PHE A 335 2.53 -14.93 -17.95
CA PHE A 335 3.51 -15.73 -17.23
C PHE A 335 4.90 -15.63 -17.87
N GLY A 336 4.97 -15.86 -19.20
CA GLY A 336 6.23 -15.78 -19.94
C GLY A 336 6.91 -14.42 -19.87
N VAL A 337 6.16 -13.33 -20.03
CA VAL A 337 6.70 -11.98 -19.96
C VAL A 337 7.22 -11.66 -18.54
N LEU A 338 6.46 -12.01 -17.50
CA LEU A 338 6.87 -11.76 -16.11
C LEU A 338 8.11 -12.59 -15.72
N ARG A 339 8.20 -13.85 -16.16
CA ARG A 339 9.38 -14.71 -15.95
C ARG A 339 10.59 -14.15 -16.67
N ASN A 340 10.46 -13.79 -17.95
CA ASN A 340 11.57 -13.22 -18.71
C ASN A 340 12.08 -11.91 -18.11
N GLU A 341 11.20 -11.03 -17.63
CA GLU A 341 11.59 -9.78 -16.96
C GLU A 341 12.31 -10.07 -15.64
N GLN A 342 11.84 -11.05 -14.88
CA GLN A 342 12.45 -11.51 -13.64
C GLN A 342 13.86 -12.05 -13.89
N ASP A 343 14.03 -12.91 -14.88
CA ASP A 343 15.33 -13.51 -15.22
C ASP A 343 16.30 -12.45 -15.79
N HIS A 344 15.78 -11.50 -16.58
CA HIS A 344 16.59 -10.38 -17.09
C HIS A 344 17.08 -9.46 -15.97
N GLN A 345 16.24 -9.13 -14.99
CA GLN A 345 16.65 -8.32 -13.83
C GLN A 345 17.72 -9.01 -12.98
N LEU A 346 17.67 -10.34 -12.88
CA LEU A 346 18.69 -11.14 -12.19
C LEU A 346 20.03 -11.20 -12.95
N ALA A 347 20.00 -11.05 -14.27
CA ALA A 347 21.21 -11.04 -15.10
C ALA A 347 21.94 -9.69 -15.11
N LEU A 348 21.29 -8.62 -14.66
CA LEU A 348 21.91 -7.30 -14.55
C LEU A 348 23.02 -7.35 -13.48
N LYS A 349 24.27 -7.17 -13.91
CA LYS A 349 25.37 -6.98 -12.97
C LYS A 349 25.18 -5.67 -12.23
N PRO A 350 25.44 -5.64 -10.91
CA PRO A 350 25.43 -4.37 -10.19
C PRO A 350 26.40 -3.40 -10.85
N MET A 351 25.92 -2.21 -11.17
CA MET A 351 26.79 -1.13 -11.65
C MET A 351 27.69 -0.72 -10.50
N SER A 352 29.00 -0.80 -10.68
CA SER A 352 29.94 -0.23 -9.72
C SER A 352 29.84 1.30 -9.79
N ILE A 353 29.36 1.92 -8.74
CA ILE A 353 29.32 3.38 -8.60
C ILE A 353 30.41 3.75 -7.61
N GLU A 354 31.40 4.52 -8.04
CA GLU A 354 32.37 5.13 -7.14
C GLU A 354 31.75 6.41 -6.56
N ILE A 355 31.59 6.44 -5.25
CA ILE A 355 31.10 7.63 -4.54
C ILE A 355 32.31 8.20 -3.77
N VAL A 356 32.70 9.41 -4.11
CA VAL A 356 33.73 10.14 -3.37
C VAL A 356 33.06 10.85 -2.20
N VAL A 357 33.29 10.37 -0.99
CA VAL A 357 32.81 11.01 0.23
C VAL A 357 34.05 11.48 1.02
N SER A 358 34.25 12.79 1.08
CA SER A 358 35.24 13.40 1.95
C SER A 358 36.65 12.79 1.82
N SER A 359 37.21 12.74 0.63
CA SER A 359 38.55 12.15 0.29
C SER A 359 38.66 10.61 0.40
N LYS A 360 37.61 9.89 0.70
CA LYS A 360 37.54 8.43 0.60
C LYS A 360 36.73 8.01 -0.60
N ILE A 361 37.26 7.15 -1.43
CA ILE A 361 36.54 6.50 -2.51
C ILE A 361 35.88 5.27 -1.90
N MET A 362 34.50 5.24 -1.88
CA MET A 362 33.76 4.07 -1.51
C MET A 362 33.18 3.44 -2.78
N ARG A 363 33.47 2.18 -3.02
CA ARG A 363 32.86 1.43 -4.12
C ARG A 363 31.53 0.87 -3.67
N TYR A 364 30.57 0.81 -4.58
CA TYR A 364 29.25 0.25 -4.30
C TYR A 364 29.33 -1.21 -3.82
N GLU A 365 30.31 -1.98 -4.32
CA GLU A 365 30.63 -3.35 -3.88
C GLU A 365 31.05 -3.41 -2.40
N ASP A 366 31.80 -2.43 -1.91
CA ASP A 366 32.24 -2.37 -0.51
C ASP A 366 31.06 -2.06 0.42
N LEU A 367 30.12 -1.23 -0.03
CA LEU A 367 28.87 -0.95 0.68
C LEU A 367 27.97 -2.19 0.74
N TRP A 368 27.94 -2.99 -0.33
CA TRP A 368 27.13 -4.20 -0.40
C TRP A 368 27.67 -5.30 0.52
N ASN A 369 28.98 -5.54 0.50
CA ASN A 369 29.66 -6.53 1.33
C ASN A 369 29.60 -6.17 2.84
N SER A 370 29.59 -4.87 3.19
CA SER A 370 29.45 -4.41 4.59
C SER A 370 28.03 -4.60 5.15
N ILE A 371 27.04 -4.87 4.31
CA ILE A 371 25.65 -5.13 4.71
C ILE A 371 25.42 -6.64 4.90
N GLU A 372 26.28 -7.48 4.30
CA GLU A 372 26.21 -8.95 4.41
C GLU A 372 26.98 -9.52 5.60
N SER A 373 27.90 -8.77 6.17
CA SER A 373 28.65 -9.07 7.40
C SER A 373 27.91 -8.57 8.65
#